data_86b1322cae23b11bcf81283b4752fd2a
#
_entry.id   86b1322cae23b11bcf81283b4752fd2a
#
_cell.length_a   1.000
_cell.length_b   1.000
_cell.length_c   1.000
_cell.angle_alpha   90.00
_cell.angle_beta   90.00
_cell.angle_gamma   90.00
#
_symmetry.space_group_name_H-M   'P 1'
#
loop_
_entity.id
_entity.type
_entity.pdbx_description
1 polymer ?
#
loop_
_entity_poly.entity_id
_entity_poly.type
_entity_poly.pdbx_seq_one_letter_code
_entity_poly.pdbx_strand_id
1 'polypeptide(L)'
;MNSRLGAESLFVVRRSVRRFMREYDIRSYPLNCFRLLYAIREKQLIHLDILETGKLSAAFDAVAEYFPSVDSYAIVMKPVPERWKERSPDRRCNFTLAHELGHIFCGHLAIPYAAKSPEERLRDDLEADEFAGRLLMPAGLVRACRPGNLAALAEAFLVSEQAAARRLENLGNPDIFTPVRGNICPRCGLLSAPGAAYCAACGRKTGPASGVLPVPYPAAPADETGRVTQCPLCRNTEFSENARFCRICGTPAFNTCADESCARACHPGARFCASCGSETAYARRGLLPERKDVRAAYIRRQLAKEDAE
;
A
#
# COMPACT_ATOMS: atom_id res chain seq x y z
N MET A 1 -16.54 2.13 27.50
CA MET A 1 -16.59 3.56 27.13
C MET A 1 -15.63 3.76 25.96
N ASN A 2 -16.14 4.09 24.77
CA ASN A 2 -15.28 4.45 23.62
C ASN A 2 -14.74 5.87 23.88
N SER A 3 -13.57 5.99 24.51
CA SER A 3 -12.86 7.28 24.62
C SER A 3 -12.36 7.68 23.23
N ARG A 4 -13.08 8.59 22.56
CA ARG A 4 -12.63 9.17 21.30
C ARG A 4 -11.63 10.29 21.61
N LEU A 5 -10.57 10.36 20.82
CA LEU A 5 -9.61 11.46 20.87
C LEU A 5 -10.32 12.81 20.59
N GLY A 6 -9.95 13.84 21.36
CA GLY A 6 -10.36 15.22 21.09
C GLY A 6 -9.75 15.78 19.81
N ALA A 7 -10.26 16.91 19.35
CA ALA A 7 -9.79 17.55 18.11
C ALA A 7 -8.29 17.92 18.14
N GLU A 8 -7.78 18.35 19.30
CA GLU A 8 -6.36 18.68 19.50
C GLU A 8 -5.45 17.46 19.33
N SER A 9 -5.76 16.34 20.00
CA SER A 9 -5.04 15.08 19.86
C SER A 9 -5.06 14.58 18.41
N LEU A 10 -6.20 14.64 17.75
CA LEU A 10 -6.31 14.27 16.35
C LEU A 10 -5.45 15.16 15.44
N PHE A 11 -5.36 16.45 15.73
CA PHE A 11 -4.48 17.37 14.99
C PHE A 11 -3.01 17.01 15.18
N VAL A 12 -2.56 16.75 16.41
CA VAL A 12 -1.19 16.30 16.71
C VAL A 12 -0.86 15.02 15.94
N VAL A 13 -1.70 14.00 16.06
CA VAL A 13 -1.49 12.71 15.37
C VAL A 13 -1.43 12.87 13.85
N ARG A 14 -2.38 13.60 13.25
CA ARG A 14 -2.40 13.86 11.80
C ARG A 14 -1.11 14.52 11.33
N ARG A 15 -0.68 15.56 12.04
CA ARG A 15 0.57 16.26 11.73
C ARG A 15 1.78 15.34 11.82
N SER A 16 1.85 14.51 12.86
CA SER A 16 2.95 13.58 13.11
C SER A 16 3.02 12.49 12.05
N VAL A 17 1.89 11.87 11.67
CA VAL A 17 1.84 10.89 10.59
C VAL A 17 2.28 11.49 9.25
N ARG A 18 1.76 12.67 8.89
CA ARG A 18 2.14 13.37 7.65
C ARG A 18 3.63 13.69 7.60
N ARG A 19 4.18 14.22 8.71
CA ARG A 19 5.59 14.49 8.85
C ARG A 19 6.39 13.20 8.65
N PHE A 20 6.06 12.14 9.38
CA PHE A 20 6.70 10.84 9.29
C PHE A 20 6.69 10.27 7.87
N MET A 21 5.52 10.21 7.23
CA MET A 21 5.38 9.67 5.88
C MET A 21 6.23 10.42 4.86
N ARG A 22 6.36 11.74 4.99
CA ARG A 22 7.18 12.58 4.13
C ARG A 22 8.68 12.39 4.41
N GLU A 23 9.09 12.41 5.68
CA GLU A 23 10.49 12.27 6.10
C GLU A 23 11.06 10.91 5.71
N TYR A 24 10.26 9.85 5.84
CA TYR A 24 10.68 8.48 5.51
C TYR A 24 10.25 8.00 4.12
N ASP A 25 9.66 8.90 3.31
CA ASP A 25 9.30 8.64 1.91
C ASP A 25 8.41 7.38 1.73
N ILE A 26 7.35 7.29 2.51
CA ILE A 26 6.43 6.15 2.49
C ILE A 26 5.62 6.15 1.20
N ARG A 27 5.96 5.25 0.27
CA ARG A 27 5.34 5.18 -1.08
C ARG A 27 4.74 3.82 -1.42
N SER A 28 4.86 2.84 -0.55
CA SER A 28 4.40 1.47 -0.84
C SER A 28 3.61 0.88 0.33
N TYR A 29 2.61 0.09 0.01
CA TYR A 29 1.78 -0.64 0.96
C TYR A 29 1.59 -2.08 0.51
N PRO A 30 1.39 -3.03 1.46
CA PRO A 30 1.34 -2.86 2.92
C PRO A 30 2.71 -2.52 3.53
N LEU A 31 2.69 -1.92 4.73
CA LEU A 31 3.89 -1.63 5.50
C LEU A 31 4.25 -2.80 6.41
N ASN A 32 5.52 -3.20 6.37
CA ASN A 32 6.14 -4.07 7.35
C ASN A 32 6.99 -3.18 8.28
N CYS A 33 6.57 -3.03 9.54
CA CYS A 33 7.22 -2.13 10.50
C CYS A 33 8.64 -2.56 10.85
N PHE A 34 8.99 -3.83 10.78
CA PHE A 34 10.39 -4.25 10.96
C PHE A 34 11.30 -3.63 9.88
N ARG A 35 10.89 -3.72 8.61
CA ARG A 35 11.63 -3.07 7.51
C ARG A 35 11.66 -1.56 7.64
N LEU A 36 10.56 -0.99 8.15
CA LEU A 36 10.45 0.44 8.38
C LEU A 36 11.43 0.91 9.45
N LEU A 37 11.59 0.16 10.56
CA LEU A 37 12.57 0.46 11.61
C LEU A 37 14.01 0.46 11.07
N TYR A 38 14.37 -0.49 10.21
CA TYR A 38 15.68 -0.47 9.55
C TYR A 38 15.86 0.75 8.65
N ALA A 39 14.84 1.12 7.87
CA ALA A 39 14.88 2.31 7.02
C ALA A 39 15.01 3.61 7.85
N ILE A 40 14.39 3.67 9.04
CA ILE A 40 14.53 4.79 9.99
C ILE A 40 15.98 4.89 10.45
N ARG A 41 16.60 3.79 10.84
CA ARG A 41 18.02 3.76 11.24
C ARG A 41 18.95 4.20 10.12
N GLU A 42 18.74 3.71 8.91
CA GLU A 42 19.59 4.06 7.76
C GLU A 42 19.51 5.56 7.41
N LYS A 43 18.35 6.17 7.56
CA LYS A 43 18.19 7.61 7.29
C LYS A 43 18.78 8.53 8.34
N GLN A 44 19.00 8.05 9.54
CA GLN A 44 19.62 8.80 10.66
C GLN A 44 19.00 10.17 10.97
N LEU A 45 17.69 10.33 10.68
CA LEU A 45 16.96 11.55 11.06
C LEU A 45 16.69 11.62 12.56
N ILE A 46 16.67 10.48 13.21
CA ILE A 46 16.69 10.27 14.66
C ILE A 46 17.66 9.14 14.96
N HIS A 47 18.27 9.14 16.14
CA HIS A 47 19.00 7.98 16.64
C HIS A 47 18.00 6.99 17.20
N LEU A 48 17.88 5.81 16.57
CA LEU A 48 16.96 4.74 16.97
C LEU A 48 17.68 3.40 17.03
N ASP A 49 17.68 2.80 18.20
CA ASP A 49 18.13 1.44 18.43
C ASP A 49 16.96 0.45 18.51
N ILE A 50 17.21 -0.79 18.07
CA ILE A 50 16.24 -1.89 18.14
C ILE A 50 16.87 -2.98 18.99
N LEU A 51 16.29 -3.27 20.15
CA LEU A 51 16.82 -4.20 21.12
C LEU A 51 15.84 -5.36 21.32
N GLU A 52 16.29 -6.58 21.06
CA GLU A 52 15.50 -7.78 21.34
C GLU A 52 15.90 -8.37 22.70
N THR A 53 14.91 -8.59 23.59
CA THR A 53 15.16 -9.13 24.92
C THR A 53 14.04 -10.06 25.38
N GLY A 54 14.41 -11.20 25.98
CA GLY A 54 13.47 -12.08 26.67
C GLY A 54 13.00 -11.59 28.05
N LYS A 55 13.53 -10.44 28.52
CA LYS A 55 13.23 -9.90 29.87
C LYS A 55 12.04 -8.94 29.89
N LEU A 56 11.41 -8.66 28.76
CA LEU A 56 10.21 -7.81 28.72
C LEU A 56 9.06 -8.48 29.49
N SER A 57 8.32 -7.67 30.25
CA SER A 57 7.11 -8.14 30.94
C SER A 57 6.14 -8.83 29.98
N ALA A 58 5.39 -9.81 30.49
CA ALA A 58 4.36 -10.50 29.68
C ALA A 58 3.29 -9.55 29.13
N ALA A 59 3.08 -8.40 29.77
CA ALA A 59 2.12 -7.39 29.36
C ALA A 59 2.48 -6.63 28.07
N PHE A 60 3.78 -6.57 27.71
CA PHE A 60 4.27 -5.80 26.58
C PHE A 60 4.94 -6.69 25.54
N ASP A 61 4.67 -6.45 24.27
CA ASP A 61 5.37 -7.10 23.17
C ASP A 61 6.54 -6.24 22.66
N ALA A 62 6.42 -4.91 22.79
CA ALA A 62 7.47 -3.91 22.59
C ALA A 62 7.21 -2.69 23.49
N VAL A 63 8.24 -1.86 23.69
CA VAL A 63 8.18 -0.58 24.41
C VAL A 63 9.19 0.39 23.79
N ALA A 64 8.79 1.62 23.56
CA ALA A 64 9.68 2.70 23.15
C ALA A 64 10.20 3.48 24.36
N GLU A 65 11.50 3.77 24.38
CA GLU A 65 12.18 4.56 25.39
C GLU A 65 13.01 5.67 24.77
N TYR A 66 13.18 6.77 25.50
CA TYR A 66 14.07 7.87 25.13
C TYR A 66 15.18 8.05 26.16
N PHE A 67 16.40 8.20 25.70
CA PHE A 67 17.59 8.40 26.48
C PHE A 67 18.13 9.83 26.29
N PRO A 68 17.77 10.78 27.17
CA PRO A 68 18.13 12.20 26.99
C PRO A 68 19.63 12.46 26.99
N SER A 69 20.41 11.65 27.69
CA SER A 69 21.88 11.82 27.80
C SER A 69 22.61 11.63 26.48
N VAL A 70 22.03 10.88 25.55
CA VAL A 70 22.61 10.56 24.23
C VAL A 70 21.69 10.93 23.07
N ASP A 71 20.59 11.62 23.36
CA ASP A 71 19.54 12.00 22.40
C ASP A 71 19.15 10.84 21.47
N SER A 72 18.84 9.68 22.06
CA SER A 72 18.55 8.46 21.34
C SER A 72 17.26 7.83 21.80
N TYR A 73 16.55 7.21 20.87
CA TYR A 73 15.40 6.36 21.12
C TYR A 73 15.79 4.88 21.04
N ALA A 74 15.11 4.04 21.80
CA ALA A 74 15.17 2.59 21.65
C ALA A 74 13.78 1.99 21.57
N ILE A 75 13.57 1.03 20.67
CA ILE A 75 12.43 0.14 20.72
C ILE A 75 12.94 -1.20 21.25
N VAL A 76 12.54 -1.51 22.48
CA VAL A 76 12.84 -2.77 23.16
C VAL A 76 11.69 -3.72 22.90
N MET A 77 11.96 -4.91 22.37
CA MET A 77 10.93 -5.86 21.96
C MET A 77 11.28 -7.29 22.33
N LYS A 78 10.28 -8.17 22.39
CA LYS A 78 10.48 -9.59 22.50
C LYS A 78 11.16 -10.15 21.26
N PRO A 79 12.02 -11.20 21.37
CA PRO A 79 12.62 -11.85 20.21
C PRO A 79 11.56 -12.38 19.25
N VAL A 80 11.75 -12.14 17.96
CA VAL A 80 10.82 -12.54 16.91
C VAL A 80 11.51 -13.41 15.85
N PRO A 81 10.77 -14.31 15.18
CA PRO A 81 11.32 -15.09 14.07
C PRO A 81 11.79 -14.20 12.93
N GLU A 82 12.95 -14.52 12.32
CA GLU A 82 13.54 -13.73 11.23
C GLU A 82 12.59 -13.58 10.03
N ARG A 83 11.76 -14.58 9.73
CA ARG A 83 10.74 -14.49 8.67
C ARG A 83 9.76 -13.32 8.84
N TRP A 84 9.53 -12.84 10.10
CA TRP A 84 8.66 -11.69 10.35
C TRP A 84 9.33 -10.38 9.93
N LYS A 85 10.63 -10.29 10.12
CA LYS A 85 11.42 -9.12 9.71
C LYS A 85 11.46 -8.99 8.19
N GLU A 86 11.64 -10.10 7.48
CA GLU A 86 11.85 -10.09 6.04
C GLU A 86 10.58 -10.13 5.19
N ARG A 87 9.57 -10.94 5.51
CA ARG A 87 8.49 -11.26 4.59
C ARG A 87 7.08 -11.04 5.13
N SER A 88 6.77 -11.65 6.23
CA SER A 88 5.39 -11.73 6.75
C SER A 88 5.40 -11.52 8.25
N PRO A 89 5.29 -10.27 8.73
CA PRO A 89 5.24 -9.98 10.15
C PRO A 89 3.98 -10.61 10.75
N ASP A 90 4.07 -10.99 12.03
CA ASP A 90 2.86 -11.18 12.81
C ASP A 90 2.08 -9.86 12.82
N ARG A 91 0.77 -9.95 12.57
CA ARG A 91 -0.07 -8.76 12.38
C ARG A 91 -0.22 -7.92 13.64
N ARG A 92 -0.24 -8.57 14.81
CA ARG A 92 -0.29 -7.89 16.10
C ARG A 92 1.04 -7.18 16.36
N CYS A 93 2.16 -7.88 16.17
CA CYS A 93 3.48 -7.30 16.34
C CYS A 93 3.73 -6.13 15.39
N ASN A 94 3.27 -6.23 14.14
CA ASN A 94 3.36 -5.14 13.16
C ASN A 94 2.63 -3.88 13.65
N PHE A 95 1.43 -4.05 14.23
CA PHE A 95 0.67 -2.93 14.81
C PHE A 95 1.35 -2.37 16.06
N THR A 96 1.86 -3.22 16.94
CA THR A 96 2.59 -2.80 18.14
C THR A 96 3.81 -1.95 17.78
N LEU A 97 4.61 -2.35 16.80
CA LEU A 97 5.76 -1.54 16.36
C LEU A 97 5.33 -0.18 15.78
N ALA A 98 4.22 -0.12 15.05
CA ALA A 98 3.65 1.14 14.58
C ALA A 98 3.15 2.03 15.73
N HIS A 99 2.62 1.42 16.81
CA HIS A 99 2.21 2.10 18.04
C HIS A 99 3.42 2.71 18.77
N GLU A 100 4.52 1.95 18.92
CA GLU A 100 5.75 2.46 19.52
C GLU A 100 6.35 3.63 18.72
N LEU A 101 6.30 3.56 17.38
CA LEU A 101 6.62 4.71 16.53
C LEU A 101 5.68 5.89 16.79
N GLY A 102 4.42 5.65 17.09
CA GLY A 102 3.46 6.67 17.51
C GLY A 102 3.93 7.42 18.75
N HIS A 103 4.40 6.72 19.78
CA HIS A 103 4.95 7.36 20.99
C HIS A 103 6.16 8.23 20.67
N ILE A 104 7.06 7.79 19.81
CA ILE A 104 8.26 8.55 19.41
C ILE A 104 7.85 9.81 18.62
N PHE A 105 7.05 9.67 17.57
CA PHE A 105 6.79 10.75 16.62
C PHE A 105 5.69 11.73 17.06
N CYS A 106 4.82 11.35 18.00
CA CYS A 106 3.91 12.28 18.68
C CYS A 106 4.58 13.01 19.87
N GLY A 107 5.82 12.61 20.25
CA GLY A 107 6.59 13.31 21.29
C GLY A 107 6.23 12.87 22.71
N HIS A 108 5.58 11.73 22.88
CA HIS A 108 5.12 11.25 24.18
C HIS A 108 6.29 10.94 25.14
N LEU A 109 7.47 10.64 24.62
CA LEU A 109 8.62 10.22 25.42
C LEU A 109 9.41 11.41 26.01
N ALA A 110 9.01 12.65 25.71
CA ALA A 110 9.61 13.84 26.32
C ALA A 110 9.40 13.92 27.85
N ILE A 111 8.30 13.33 28.32
CA ILE A 111 8.00 13.18 29.76
C ILE A 111 8.10 11.69 30.11
N PRO A 112 8.92 11.31 31.13
CA PRO A 112 9.01 9.92 31.54
C PRO A 112 7.65 9.36 31.96
N TYR A 113 7.38 8.09 31.60
CA TYR A 113 6.10 7.43 31.89
C TYR A 113 5.69 7.50 33.37
N ALA A 114 6.66 7.36 34.30
CA ALA A 114 6.40 7.43 35.73
C ALA A 114 5.93 8.81 36.23
N ALA A 115 6.26 9.88 35.49
CA ALA A 115 5.89 11.26 35.85
C ALA A 115 4.52 11.69 35.28
N LYS A 116 3.89 10.85 34.43
CA LYS A 116 2.59 11.15 33.82
C LYS A 116 1.42 10.70 34.71
N SER A 117 0.33 11.47 34.67
CA SER A 117 -0.95 11.04 35.26
C SER A 117 -1.55 9.85 34.49
N PRO A 118 -2.49 9.11 35.09
CA PRO A 118 -3.22 8.05 34.38
C PRO A 118 -3.94 8.54 33.13
N GLU A 119 -4.49 9.75 33.16
CA GLU A 119 -5.19 10.38 32.03
C GLU A 119 -4.23 10.72 30.89
N GLU A 120 -3.05 11.22 31.19
CA GLU A 120 -2.00 11.51 30.21
C GLU A 120 -1.51 10.23 29.53
N ARG A 121 -1.27 9.15 30.31
CA ARG A 121 -0.88 7.84 29.76
C ARG A 121 -1.93 7.29 28.82
N LEU A 122 -3.21 7.33 29.24
CA LEU A 122 -4.32 6.85 28.40
C LEU A 122 -4.44 7.68 27.11
N ARG A 123 -4.27 9.00 27.17
CA ARG A 123 -4.30 9.86 25.99
C ARG A 123 -3.16 9.52 25.05
N ASP A 124 -1.94 9.37 25.55
CA ASP A 124 -0.76 9.04 24.77
C ASP A 124 -0.91 7.68 24.06
N ASP A 125 -1.47 6.66 24.76
CA ASP A 125 -1.76 5.36 24.18
C ASP A 125 -2.81 5.44 23.06
N LEU A 126 -3.86 6.25 23.25
CA LEU A 126 -4.88 6.47 22.23
C LEU A 126 -4.33 7.22 21.01
N GLU A 127 -3.45 8.20 21.21
CA GLU A 127 -2.76 8.92 20.14
C GLU A 127 -1.81 8.00 19.37
N ALA A 128 -1.06 7.13 20.06
CA ALA A 128 -0.19 6.15 19.44
C ALA A 128 -0.98 5.10 18.65
N ASP A 129 -2.12 4.63 19.16
CA ASP A 129 -3.04 3.75 18.44
C ASP A 129 -3.60 4.39 17.16
N GLU A 130 -4.00 5.66 17.22
CA GLU A 130 -4.49 6.39 16.05
C GLU A 130 -3.37 6.67 15.05
N PHE A 131 -2.14 6.95 15.52
CA PHE A 131 -0.95 7.06 14.67
C PHE A 131 -0.71 5.75 13.92
N ALA A 132 -0.67 4.62 14.63
CA ALA A 132 -0.49 3.30 14.05
C ALA A 132 -1.58 2.96 13.01
N GLY A 133 -2.83 3.23 13.36
CA GLY A 133 -3.97 3.02 12.47
C GLY A 133 -3.88 3.85 11.18
N ARG A 134 -3.48 5.12 11.27
CA ARG A 134 -3.30 5.98 10.10
C ARG A 134 -2.09 5.60 9.27
N LEU A 135 -0.98 5.25 9.92
CA LEU A 135 0.24 4.83 9.24
C LEU A 135 0.03 3.54 8.46
N LEU A 136 -0.53 2.51 9.10
CA LEU A 136 -0.70 1.19 8.49
C LEU A 136 -1.89 1.13 7.53
N MET A 137 -2.97 1.86 7.81
CA MET A 137 -4.23 1.85 7.07
C MET A 137 -4.68 3.28 6.69
N PRO A 138 -3.97 3.96 5.77
CA PRO A 138 -4.37 5.29 5.31
C PRO A 138 -5.81 5.32 4.77
N ALA A 139 -6.58 6.33 5.13
CA ALA A 139 -8.00 6.44 4.79
C ALA A 139 -8.26 6.33 3.29
N GLY A 140 -7.47 7.01 2.46
CA GLY A 140 -7.59 6.96 1.01
C GLY A 140 -7.36 5.56 0.43
N LEU A 141 -6.43 4.78 1.00
CA LEU A 141 -6.21 3.39 0.58
C LEU A 141 -7.32 2.47 1.06
N VAL A 142 -7.78 2.61 2.31
CA VAL A 142 -8.89 1.83 2.85
C VAL A 142 -10.15 2.03 2.02
N ARG A 143 -10.52 3.28 1.72
CA ARG A 143 -11.70 3.60 0.88
C ARG A 143 -11.56 3.12 -0.57
N ALA A 144 -10.34 3.01 -1.08
CA ALA A 144 -10.09 2.47 -2.41
C ALA A 144 -10.12 0.94 -2.47
N CYS A 145 -10.07 0.26 -1.31
CA CYS A 145 -10.09 -1.20 -1.25
C CYS A 145 -11.47 -1.78 -1.60
N ARG A 146 -11.44 -3.03 -2.07
CA ARG A 146 -12.64 -3.84 -2.34
C ARG A 146 -12.41 -5.24 -1.76
N PRO A 147 -12.33 -5.38 -0.43
CA PRO A 147 -12.13 -6.68 0.20
C PRO A 147 -13.46 -7.46 0.21
N GLY A 148 -13.36 -8.79 0.21
CA GLY A 148 -14.53 -9.65 0.34
C GLY A 148 -15.09 -9.69 1.77
N ASN A 149 -14.23 -9.45 2.77
CA ASN A 149 -14.57 -9.43 4.19
C ASN A 149 -13.48 -8.71 5.00
N LEU A 150 -13.70 -8.59 6.32
CA LEU A 150 -12.78 -7.95 7.24
C LEU A 150 -11.41 -8.66 7.30
N ALA A 151 -11.38 -9.99 7.28
CA ALA A 151 -10.15 -10.76 7.29
C ALA A 151 -9.25 -10.46 6.08
N ALA A 152 -9.85 -10.34 4.88
CA ALA A 152 -9.14 -9.96 3.66
C ALA A 152 -8.58 -8.53 3.73
N LEU A 153 -9.31 -7.59 4.34
CA LEU A 153 -8.83 -6.23 4.59
C LEU A 153 -7.63 -6.24 5.55
N ALA A 154 -7.76 -6.95 6.67
CA ALA A 154 -6.71 -7.06 7.68
C ALA A 154 -5.43 -7.69 7.10
N GLU A 155 -5.58 -8.71 6.26
CA GLU A 155 -4.47 -9.33 5.54
C GLU A 155 -3.78 -8.35 4.58
N ALA A 156 -4.55 -7.57 3.84
CA ALA A 156 -4.04 -6.62 2.86
C ALA A 156 -3.17 -5.51 3.47
N PHE A 157 -3.41 -5.17 4.73
CA PHE A 157 -2.67 -4.14 5.46
C PHE A 157 -1.72 -4.68 6.53
N LEU A 158 -1.60 -6.00 6.66
CA LEU A 158 -0.76 -6.67 7.67
C LEU A 158 -1.11 -6.24 9.11
N VAL A 159 -2.40 -6.15 9.40
CA VAL A 159 -2.94 -5.83 10.73
C VAL A 159 -3.89 -6.92 11.23
N SER A 160 -4.23 -6.92 12.53
CA SER A 160 -5.26 -7.80 13.07
C SER A 160 -6.65 -7.38 12.58
N GLU A 161 -7.62 -8.30 12.59
CA GLU A 161 -9.02 -7.97 12.27
C GLU A 161 -9.59 -6.94 13.24
N GLN A 162 -9.20 -7.00 14.52
CA GLN A 162 -9.60 -6.02 15.52
C GLN A 162 -9.09 -4.60 15.17
N ALA A 163 -7.82 -4.48 14.77
CA ALA A 163 -7.26 -3.19 14.34
C ALA A 163 -7.94 -2.67 13.05
N ALA A 164 -8.23 -3.58 12.12
CA ALA A 164 -8.97 -3.23 10.90
C ALA A 164 -10.39 -2.75 11.19
N ALA A 165 -11.13 -3.45 12.08
CA ALA A 165 -12.47 -3.06 12.49
C ALA A 165 -12.48 -1.68 13.16
N ARG A 166 -11.58 -1.46 14.13
CA ARG A 166 -11.44 -0.17 14.80
C ARG A 166 -11.11 0.97 13.82
N ARG A 167 -10.24 0.69 12.83
CA ARG A 167 -9.95 1.69 11.78
C ARG A 167 -11.16 2.02 10.93
N LEU A 168 -11.99 1.05 10.56
CA LEU A 168 -13.24 1.28 9.83
C LEU A 168 -14.22 2.14 10.64
N GLU A 169 -14.38 1.85 11.94
CA GLU A 169 -15.20 2.67 12.86
C GLU A 169 -14.72 4.13 12.88
N ASN A 170 -13.40 4.35 13.01
CA ASN A 170 -12.80 5.69 13.00
C ASN A 170 -12.99 6.42 11.65
N LEU A 171 -13.18 5.68 10.55
CA LEU A 171 -13.46 6.21 9.21
C LEU A 171 -14.95 6.37 8.92
N GLY A 172 -15.84 6.11 9.89
CA GLY A 172 -17.30 6.18 9.73
C GLY A 172 -17.88 4.99 8.99
N ASN A 173 -17.24 3.80 9.08
CA ASN A 173 -17.69 2.55 8.45
C ASN A 173 -17.98 2.70 6.95
N PRO A 174 -16.99 3.08 6.12
CA PRO A 174 -17.19 3.23 4.68
C PRO A 174 -17.62 1.90 4.05
N ASP A 175 -18.55 1.97 3.09
CA ASP A 175 -18.98 0.80 2.32
C ASP A 175 -17.86 0.37 1.34
N ILE A 176 -17.01 -0.52 1.78
CA ILE A 176 -15.88 -1.07 1.00
C ILE A 176 -16.05 -2.55 0.67
N PHE A 177 -17.01 -3.24 1.30
CA PHE A 177 -17.26 -4.67 1.10
C PHE A 177 -18.15 -4.96 -0.11
N THR A 178 -18.03 -4.15 -1.14
CA THR A 178 -18.79 -4.32 -2.38
C THR A 178 -18.18 -5.42 -3.25
N PRO A 179 -18.96 -6.40 -3.73
CA PRO A 179 -18.48 -7.43 -4.62
C PRO A 179 -17.94 -6.83 -5.92
N VAL A 180 -16.70 -7.14 -6.28
CA VAL A 180 -16.11 -6.76 -7.55
C VAL A 180 -16.32 -7.91 -8.55
N ARG A 181 -16.90 -7.63 -9.71
CA ARG A 181 -16.96 -8.62 -10.80
C ARG A 181 -15.57 -8.80 -11.39
N GLY A 182 -14.97 -9.97 -11.19
CA GLY A 182 -13.60 -10.30 -11.63
C GLY A 182 -12.61 -10.45 -10.47
N ASN A 183 -11.36 -10.73 -10.81
CA ASN A 183 -10.29 -11.01 -9.85
C ASN A 183 -9.31 -9.84 -9.78
N ILE A 184 -9.08 -9.32 -8.59
CA ILE A 184 -8.01 -8.34 -8.35
C ILE A 184 -6.70 -9.12 -8.19
N CYS A 185 -5.71 -8.82 -9.04
CA CYS A 185 -4.41 -9.47 -8.94
C CYS A 185 -3.71 -9.10 -7.62
N PRO A 186 -3.35 -10.07 -6.75
CA PRO A 186 -2.74 -9.77 -5.45
C PRO A 186 -1.35 -9.12 -5.58
N ARG A 187 -0.67 -9.34 -6.73
CA ARG A 187 0.67 -8.78 -6.96
C ARG A 187 0.64 -7.31 -7.40
N CYS A 188 -0.30 -6.94 -8.27
CA CYS A 188 -0.26 -5.63 -8.92
C CYS A 188 -1.57 -4.83 -8.82
N GLY A 189 -2.66 -5.43 -8.36
CA GLY A 189 -3.95 -4.76 -8.22
C GLY A 189 -4.77 -4.63 -9.51
N LEU A 190 -4.30 -5.13 -10.68
CA LEU A 190 -5.13 -5.11 -11.87
C LEU A 190 -6.40 -5.95 -11.65
N LEU A 191 -7.55 -5.37 -11.95
CA LEU A 191 -8.81 -6.09 -12.06
C LEU A 191 -8.80 -6.85 -13.40
N SER A 192 -8.70 -8.18 -13.33
CA SER A 192 -8.68 -9.06 -14.48
C SER A 192 -10.10 -9.37 -14.96
N ALA A 193 -10.29 -9.45 -16.28
CA ALA A 193 -11.54 -9.90 -16.85
C ALA A 193 -11.85 -11.35 -16.44
N PRO A 194 -13.14 -11.75 -16.36
CA PRO A 194 -13.52 -13.12 -16.15
C PRO A 194 -12.88 -14.05 -17.21
N GLY A 195 -12.36 -15.20 -16.78
CA GLY A 195 -11.74 -16.17 -17.71
C GLY A 195 -10.29 -15.86 -18.14
N ALA A 196 -9.70 -14.74 -17.70
CA ALA A 196 -8.29 -14.50 -17.96
C ALA A 196 -7.41 -15.53 -17.24
N ALA A 197 -6.55 -16.25 -17.98
CA ALA A 197 -5.62 -17.21 -17.39
C ALA A 197 -4.39 -16.53 -16.76
N TYR A 198 -4.02 -15.36 -17.29
CA TYR A 198 -2.87 -14.57 -16.81
C TYR A 198 -3.24 -13.11 -16.60
N CYS A 199 -2.60 -12.48 -15.61
CA CYS A 199 -2.77 -11.06 -15.32
C CYS A 199 -2.12 -10.21 -16.42
N ALA A 200 -2.90 -9.37 -17.09
CA ALA A 200 -2.44 -8.55 -18.19
C ALA A 200 -1.40 -7.47 -17.79
N ALA A 201 -1.27 -7.11 -16.50
CA ALA A 201 -0.27 -6.15 -16.06
C ALA A 201 1.05 -6.77 -15.59
N CYS A 202 1.05 -8.01 -15.04
CA CYS A 202 2.25 -8.59 -14.42
C CYS A 202 2.59 -10.02 -14.87
N GLY A 203 1.83 -10.60 -15.79
CA GLY A 203 2.04 -11.95 -16.36
C GLY A 203 1.83 -13.11 -15.39
N ARG A 204 1.44 -12.85 -14.11
CA ARG A 204 1.17 -13.92 -13.16
C ARG A 204 -0.07 -14.69 -13.56
N LYS A 205 -0.03 -16.03 -13.43
CA LYS A 205 -1.22 -16.88 -13.61
C LYS A 205 -2.32 -16.40 -12.64
N THR A 206 -3.52 -16.20 -13.14
CA THR A 206 -4.69 -15.84 -12.33
C THR A 206 -5.12 -17.02 -11.49
N GLY A 207 -5.66 -16.74 -10.33
CA GLY A 207 -6.21 -17.73 -9.40
C GLY A 207 -7.50 -17.19 -8.78
N PRO A 208 -8.04 -17.86 -7.77
CA PRO A 208 -9.18 -17.32 -7.02
C PRO A 208 -8.88 -15.89 -6.55
N ALA A 209 -9.90 -15.04 -6.56
CA ALA A 209 -9.79 -13.63 -6.19
C ALA A 209 -9.20 -13.50 -4.78
N SER A 210 -8.11 -12.77 -4.66
CA SER A 210 -7.42 -12.60 -3.39
C SER A 210 -6.88 -11.17 -3.17
N GLY A 211 -6.82 -10.35 -4.22
CA GLY A 211 -6.41 -8.96 -4.10
C GLY A 211 -7.55 -8.07 -3.59
N VAL A 212 -7.20 -7.00 -2.89
CA VAL A 212 -8.17 -6.07 -2.27
C VAL A 212 -8.05 -4.63 -2.77
N LEU A 213 -6.92 -4.25 -3.34
CA LEU A 213 -6.68 -2.90 -3.85
C LEU A 213 -6.71 -2.89 -5.37
N PRO A 214 -7.81 -2.46 -6.02
CA PRO A 214 -7.87 -2.33 -7.46
C PRO A 214 -7.00 -1.15 -7.92
N VAL A 215 -6.07 -1.43 -8.83
CA VAL A 215 -5.19 -0.41 -9.44
C VAL A 215 -5.56 -0.27 -10.91
N PRO A 216 -6.00 0.91 -11.37
CA PRO A 216 -6.25 1.17 -12.78
C PRO A 216 -4.93 1.30 -13.53
N TYR A 217 -4.74 0.51 -14.57
CA TYR A 217 -3.59 0.61 -15.46
C TYR A 217 -3.97 1.41 -16.69
N PRO A 218 -3.14 2.40 -17.11
CA PRO A 218 -3.43 3.22 -18.27
C PRO A 218 -3.36 2.39 -19.55
N ALA A 219 -4.21 2.77 -20.50
CA ALA A 219 -4.23 2.23 -21.86
C ALA A 219 -4.31 3.38 -22.86
N ALA A 220 -3.79 3.18 -24.06
CA ALA A 220 -4.09 4.09 -25.15
C ALA A 220 -5.60 4.05 -25.47
N PRO A 221 -6.23 5.19 -25.78
CA PRO A 221 -7.60 5.20 -26.24
C PRO A 221 -7.78 4.29 -27.46
N ALA A 222 -8.84 3.50 -27.49
CA ALA A 222 -9.10 2.53 -28.55
C ALA A 222 -10.59 2.49 -28.88
N ASP A 223 -10.89 2.08 -30.12
CA ASP A 223 -12.24 1.81 -30.58
C ASP A 223 -12.72 0.41 -30.14
N GLU A 224 -13.94 0.06 -30.50
CA GLU A 224 -14.59 -1.20 -30.15
C GLU A 224 -13.85 -2.43 -30.70
N THR A 225 -13.06 -2.28 -31.76
CA THR A 225 -12.24 -3.36 -32.34
C THR A 225 -10.92 -3.57 -31.59
N GLY A 226 -10.58 -2.69 -30.66
CA GLY A 226 -9.30 -2.68 -29.94
C GLY A 226 -8.18 -1.98 -30.69
N ARG A 227 -8.49 -1.29 -31.81
CA ARG A 227 -7.55 -0.43 -32.53
C ARG A 227 -7.39 0.87 -31.75
N VAL A 228 -6.14 1.30 -31.55
CA VAL A 228 -5.91 2.57 -30.86
C VAL A 228 -6.36 3.75 -31.74
N THR A 229 -7.06 4.70 -31.12
CA THR A 229 -7.48 5.98 -31.75
C THR A 229 -6.44 7.07 -31.53
N GLN A 230 -5.45 6.84 -30.69
CA GLN A 230 -4.28 7.68 -30.53
C GLN A 230 -3.02 6.80 -30.44
N CYS A 231 -2.03 7.10 -31.27
CA CYS A 231 -0.77 6.36 -31.27
C CYS A 231 -0.09 6.43 -29.90
N PRO A 232 0.25 5.31 -29.27
CA PRO A 232 0.88 5.32 -27.94
C PRO A 232 2.30 5.90 -27.95
N LEU A 233 2.97 5.96 -29.10
CA LEU A 233 4.32 6.51 -29.24
C LEU A 233 4.31 8.01 -29.60
N CYS A 234 3.76 8.36 -30.76
CA CYS A 234 3.86 9.72 -31.30
C CYS A 234 2.61 10.59 -31.13
N ARG A 235 1.57 10.04 -30.46
CA ARG A 235 0.30 10.73 -30.17
C ARG A 235 -0.53 11.10 -31.39
N ASN A 236 -0.17 10.67 -32.60
CA ASN A 236 -0.99 10.85 -33.79
C ASN A 236 -2.40 10.30 -33.60
N THR A 237 -3.42 11.05 -33.96
CA THR A 237 -4.84 10.69 -33.87
C THR A 237 -5.47 10.36 -35.20
N GLU A 238 -4.75 10.62 -36.29
CA GLU A 238 -5.26 10.39 -37.66
C GLU A 238 -4.88 8.98 -38.13
N PHE A 239 -5.85 8.08 -38.13
CA PHE A 239 -5.72 6.74 -38.66
C PHE A 239 -6.69 6.56 -39.82
N SER A 240 -6.21 5.99 -40.94
CA SER A 240 -7.09 5.55 -42.02
C SER A 240 -7.98 4.42 -41.55
N GLU A 241 -9.13 4.19 -42.17
CA GLU A 241 -10.16 3.24 -41.72
C GLU A 241 -9.61 1.84 -41.44
N ASN A 242 -8.72 1.33 -42.31
CA ASN A 242 -8.11 0.00 -42.19
C ASN A 242 -6.64 0.04 -41.74
N ALA A 243 -6.20 1.13 -41.10
CA ALA A 243 -4.80 1.28 -40.72
C ALA A 243 -4.39 0.23 -39.68
N ARG A 244 -3.38 -0.55 -40.00
CA ARG A 244 -2.75 -1.53 -39.08
C ARG A 244 -1.54 -0.92 -38.33
N PHE A 245 -1.04 0.22 -38.84
CA PHE A 245 0.12 0.92 -38.30
C PHE A 245 -0.12 2.43 -38.29
N CYS A 246 0.54 3.14 -37.39
CA CYS A 246 0.60 4.58 -37.38
C CYS A 246 1.40 5.05 -38.60
N ARG A 247 0.81 5.93 -39.44
CA ARG A 247 1.46 6.47 -40.65
C ARG A 247 2.68 7.35 -40.37
N ILE A 248 2.81 7.86 -39.14
CA ILE A 248 3.91 8.77 -38.75
C ILE A 248 5.13 7.98 -38.25
N CYS A 249 4.95 7.00 -37.40
CA CYS A 249 6.06 6.32 -36.72
C CYS A 249 6.07 4.78 -36.86
N GLY A 250 5.15 4.21 -37.62
CA GLY A 250 5.08 2.76 -37.89
C GLY A 250 4.67 1.92 -36.66
N THR A 251 4.23 2.53 -35.56
CA THR A 251 3.74 1.80 -34.41
C THR A 251 2.48 1.02 -34.77
N PRO A 252 2.37 -0.29 -34.40
CA PRO A 252 1.14 -1.06 -34.64
C PRO A 252 -0.07 -0.38 -34.03
N ALA A 253 -1.20 -0.39 -34.73
CA ALA A 253 -2.46 0.16 -34.27
C ALA A 253 -3.21 -0.79 -33.32
N PHE A 254 -2.75 -2.02 -33.20
CA PHE A 254 -3.29 -3.04 -32.31
C PHE A 254 -2.19 -3.59 -31.40
N ASN A 255 -2.53 -3.82 -30.13
CA ASN A 255 -1.66 -4.57 -29.22
C ASN A 255 -1.95 -6.06 -29.42
N THR A 256 -0.94 -6.85 -29.71
CA THR A 256 -1.04 -8.29 -29.94
C THR A 256 -0.10 -9.05 -29.03
N CYS A 257 -0.38 -10.32 -28.79
CA CYS A 257 0.57 -11.23 -28.17
C CYS A 257 1.85 -11.29 -29.02
N ALA A 258 3.00 -11.20 -28.37
CA ALA A 258 4.28 -11.28 -29.06
C ALA A 258 4.79 -12.73 -29.24
N ASP A 259 4.04 -13.72 -28.76
CA ASP A 259 4.23 -15.13 -29.04
C ASP A 259 3.47 -15.48 -30.32
N GLU A 260 4.22 -15.84 -31.37
CA GLU A 260 3.70 -16.13 -32.70
C GLU A 260 2.72 -17.32 -32.71
N SER A 261 2.90 -18.28 -31.81
CA SER A 261 2.01 -19.43 -31.65
C SER A 261 0.64 -19.04 -31.08
N CYS A 262 0.58 -17.96 -30.33
CA CYS A 262 -0.64 -17.41 -29.73
C CYS A 262 -1.26 -16.30 -30.57
N ALA A 263 -0.49 -15.31 -30.97
CA ALA A 263 -0.81 -14.15 -31.84
C ALA A 263 -2.15 -13.44 -31.54
N ARG A 264 -2.76 -13.63 -30.37
CA ARG A 264 -4.07 -13.08 -30.00
C ARG A 264 -4.03 -11.57 -29.85
N ALA A 265 -5.12 -10.91 -30.21
CA ALA A 265 -5.33 -9.50 -29.87
C ALA A 265 -5.38 -9.33 -28.36
N CYS A 266 -4.74 -8.27 -27.88
CA CYS A 266 -4.63 -7.92 -26.47
C CYS A 266 -5.19 -6.51 -26.24
N HIS A 267 -5.69 -6.28 -25.04
CA HIS A 267 -6.12 -4.94 -24.63
C HIS A 267 -4.98 -3.92 -24.83
N PRO A 268 -5.23 -2.69 -25.29
CA PRO A 268 -4.19 -1.67 -25.52
C PRO A 268 -3.28 -1.37 -24.33
N GLY A 269 -3.76 -1.55 -23.10
CA GLY A 269 -2.97 -1.41 -21.89
C GLY A 269 -2.33 -2.70 -21.36
N ALA A 270 -2.48 -3.83 -22.06
CA ALA A 270 -1.95 -5.11 -21.61
C ALA A 270 -0.45 -5.22 -21.87
N ARG A 271 0.34 -5.46 -20.82
CA ARG A 271 1.76 -5.82 -20.91
C ARG A 271 1.97 -7.29 -21.22
N PHE A 272 1.04 -8.13 -20.75
CA PHE A 272 1.08 -9.58 -20.91
C PHE A 272 -0.23 -10.09 -21.51
N CYS A 273 -0.14 -11.12 -22.33
CA CYS A 273 -1.29 -11.77 -22.92
C CYS A 273 -2.10 -12.48 -21.83
N ALA A 274 -3.39 -12.18 -21.73
CA ALA A 274 -4.28 -12.81 -20.74
C ALA A 274 -4.51 -14.31 -20.98
N SER A 275 -4.17 -14.82 -22.16
CA SER A 275 -4.37 -16.22 -22.55
C SER A 275 -3.13 -17.10 -22.30
N CYS A 276 -1.93 -16.65 -22.70
CA CYS A 276 -0.70 -17.45 -22.61
C CYS A 276 0.35 -16.88 -21.67
N GLY A 277 0.19 -15.62 -21.19
CA GLY A 277 1.12 -14.99 -20.26
C GLY A 277 2.38 -14.40 -20.91
N SER A 278 2.59 -14.53 -22.22
CA SER A 278 3.71 -13.93 -22.94
C SER A 278 3.57 -12.41 -23.00
N GLU A 279 4.68 -11.69 -23.13
CA GLU A 279 4.64 -10.24 -23.34
C GLU A 279 3.86 -9.88 -24.60
N THR A 280 3.29 -8.67 -24.59
CA THR A 280 2.60 -8.10 -25.77
C THR A 280 3.56 -7.29 -26.63
N ALA A 281 3.16 -7.01 -27.86
CA ALA A 281 3.91 -6.19 -28.81
C ALA A 281 4.19 -4.75 -28.24
N TYR A 282 3.23 -4.18 -27.50
CA TYR A 282 3.40 -2.87 -26.89
C TYR A 282 4.36 -2.92 -25.70
N ALA A 283 4.32 -3.97 -24.89
CA ALA A 283 5.26 -4.15 -23.78
C ALA A 283 6.70 -4.30 -24.28
N ARG A 284 6.94 -5.15 -25.29
CA ARG A 284 8.28 -5.35 -25.90
C ARG A 284 8.85 -4.05 -26.51
N ARG A 285 8.00 -3.15 -26.98
CA ARG A 285 8.39 -1.87 -27.54
C ARG A 285 8.51 -0.73 -26.51
N GLY A 286 8.31 -1.02 -25.22
CA GLY A 286 8.37 -0.01 -24.15
C GLY A 286 7.26 1.04 -24.22
N LEU A 287 6.14 0.75 -24.90
CA LEU A 287 5.03 1.70 -25.09
C LEU A 287 4.12 1.80 -23.87
N LEU A 288 4.28 0.92 -22.89
CA LEU A 288 3.45 0.86 -21.70
C LEU A 288 4.30 1.16 -20.45
N PRO A 289 3.76 1.92 -19.50
CA PRO A 289 4.47 2.26 -18.28
C PRO A 289 4.78 1.01 -17.45
N GLU A 290 5.84 1.08 -16.65
CA GLU A 290 6.21 -0.01 -15.75
C GLU A 290 5.16 -0.21 -14.66
N ARG A 291 4.86 -1.47 -14.38
CA ARG A 291 3.88 -1.85 -13.34
C ARG A 291 4.14 -1.21 -11.98
N LYS A 292 5.40 -1.19 -11.56
CA LYS A 292 5.81 -0.61 -10.27
C LYS A 292 5.50 0.88 -10.18
N ASP A 293 5.71 1.60 -11.28
CA ASP A 293 5.52 3.05 -11.32
C ASP A 293 4.03 3.41 -11.34
N VAL A 294 3.20 2.66 -12.09
CA VAL A 294 1.75 2.82 -12.08
C VAL A 294 1.18 2.61 -10.68
N ARG A 295 1.60 1.51 -10.01
CA ARG A 295 1.15 1.20 -8.65
C ARG A 295 1.59 2.27 -7.66
N ALA A 296 2.85 2.69 -7.70
CA ALA A 296 3.38 3.73 -6.82
C ALA A 296 2.66 5.08 -7.04
N ALA A 297 2.41 5.47 -8.29
CA ALA A 297 1.65 6.68 -8.62
C ALA A 297 0.21 6.61 -8.11
N TYR A 298 -0.43 5.45 -8.23
CA TYR A 298 -1.79 5.24 -7.70
C TYR A 298 -1.81 5.35 -6.17
N ILE A 299 -0.89 4.68 -5.47
CA ILE A 299 -0.79 4.76 -4.00
C ILE A 299 -0.58 6.22 -3.58
N ARG A 300 0.38 6.94 -4.16
CA ARG A 300 0.61 8.37 -3.85
C ARG A 300 -0.66 9.21 -4.01
N ARG A 301 -1.44 8.97 -5.06
CA ARG A 301 -2.71 9.70 -5.28
C ARG A 301 -3.75 9.38 -4.19
N GLN A 302 -3.82 8.14 -3.69
CA GLN A 302 -4.73 7.79 -2.61
C GLN A 302 -4.26 8.39 -1.27
N LEU A 303 -2.95 8.42 -1.01
CA LEU A 303 -2.38 9.05 0.19
C LEU A 303 -2.65 10.57 0.21
N ALA A 304 -2.54 11.24 -0.93
CA ALA A 304 -2.82 12.67 -1.04
C ALA A 304 -4.29 13.05 -0.73
N LYS A 305 -5.23 12.11 -0.83
CA LYS A 305 -6.63 12.34 -0.43
C LYS A 305 -6.82 12.40 1.08
N GLU A 306 -5.90 11.86 1.86
CA GLU A 306 -5.93 11.95 3.32
C GLU A 306 -5.61 13.36 3.83
N ASP A 307 -4.93 14.17 3.00
CA ASP A 307 -4.60 15.55 3.32
C ASP A 307 -5.78 16.53 3.17
N ALA A 308 -6.84 16.11 2.50
CA ALA A 308 -8.03 16.93 2.23
C ALA A 308 -9.15 16.74 3.28
N GLU A 309 -9.00 15.82 4.24
CA GLU A 309 -9.92 15.53 5.35
C GLU A 309 -9.33 15.98 6.70
#